data_7e631dd9f256eca24e78b7fb10626f71
#
_entry.id   7e631dd9f256eca24e78b7fb10626f71
#
_cell.length_a   1.000
_cell.length_b   1.000
_cell.length_c   1.000
_cell.angle_alpha   90.00
_cell.angle_beta   90.00
_cell.angle_gamma   90.00
#
_symmetry.space_group_name_H-M   'P 1'
#
loop_
_entity.id
_entity.type
_entity.pdbx_description
1 polymer ?
#
loop_
_entity_poly.entity_id
_entity_poly.type
_entity_poly.pdbx_seq_one_letter_code
_entity_poly.pdbx_strand_id
1 'polypeptide(L)'
;MRLNNRLKFRDLLALVFFLTSLVIGCAAVQNPTLEAAREAYEKALRDPLIARNAGAALGRAGQTLQTADKIWAEEHDAAEVEHLAYIVQKRIEIARTIAQRRVASEEIEQPQSSR
;
A
#
# COMPACT_ATOMS: atom_id res chain seq x y z
N MET A 1 -54.25 17.96 2.76
CA MET A 1 -53.30 17.12 3.51
C MET A 1 -52.63 16.01 2.70
N ARG A 2 -53.29 15.43 1.71
CA ARG A 2 -52.67 14.39 0.88
C ARG A 2 -51.59 14.89 -0.11
N LEU A 3 -51.66 16.11 -0.57
CA LEU A 3 -50.68 16.75 -1.44
C LEU A 3 -49.32 17.06 -0.71
N ASN A 4 -49.40 17.36 0.59
CA ASN A 4 -48.19 17.62 1.40
C ASN A 4 -47.35 16.36 1.63
N ASN A 5 -47.94 15.19 1.71
CA ASN A 5 -47.23 13.92 1.86
C ASN A 5 -46.54 13.47 0.56
N ARG A 6 -47.11 13.79 -0.58
CA ARG A 6 -46.52 13.47 -1.88
C ARG A 6 -45.34 14.40 -2.22
N LEU A 7 -45.44 15.66 -1.85
CA LEU A 7 -44.35 16.64 -1.96
C LEU A 7 -43.17 16.31 -1.01
N LYS A 8 -43.47 15.93 0.22
CA LYS A 8 -42.43 15.50 1.19
C LYS A 8 -41.69 14.24 0.76
N PHE A 9 -42.39 13.29 0.16
CA PHE A 9 -41.80 12.06 -0.36
C PHE A 9 -40.92 12.30 -1.60
N ARG A 10 -41.35 13.19 -2.50
CA ARG A 10 -40.56 13.63 -3.66
C ARG A 10 -39.32 14.44 -3.24
N ASP A 11 -39.48 15.32 -2.26
CA ASP A 11 -38.36 16.09 -1.71
C ASP A 11 -37.37 15.20 -0.97
N LEU A 12 -37.84 14.20 -0.25
CA LEU A 12 -37.00 13.20 0.41
C LEU A 12 -36.24 12.33 -0.62
N LEU A 13 -36.91 11.89 -1.69
CA LEU A 13 -36.26 11.16 -2.79
C LEU A 13 -35.23 12.03 -3.52
N ALA A 14 -35.53 13.30 -3.77
CA ALA A 14 -34.59 14.24 -4.37
C ALA A 14 -33.38 14.50 -3.47
N LEU A 15 -33.59 14.61 -2.15
CA LEU A 15 -32.53 14.77 -1.16
C LEU A 15 -31.64 13.53 -1.09
N VAL A 16 -32.21 12.33 -1.07
CA VAL A 16 -31.47 11.05 -1.09
C VAL A 16 -30.71 10.90 -2.38
N PHE A 17 -31.28 11.26 -3.52
CA PHE A 17 -30.60 11.22 -4.82
C PHE A 17 -29.46 12.24 -4.91
N PHE A 18 -29.58 13.41 -4.28
CA PHE A 18 -28.56 14.43 -4.24
C PHE A 18 -27.39 14.04 -3.29
N LEU A 19 -27.70 13.36 -2.17
CA LEU A 19 -26.69 12.85 -1.23
C LEU A 19 -25.88 11.68 -1.81
N THR A 20 -26.48 10.83 -2.65
CA THR A 20 -25.77 9.74 -3.31
C THR A 20 -24.82 10.23 -4.41
N SER A 21 -25.09 11.38 -5.02
CA SER A 21 -24.24 11.98 -6.05
C SER A 21 -22.94 12.59 -5.49
N LEU A 22 -22.89 12.92 -4.22
CA LEU A 22 -21.71 13.51 -3.54
C LEU A 22 -20.60 12.49 -3.25
N VAL A 23 -20.90 11.19 -3.27
CA VAL A 23 -19.93 10.13 -2.96
C VAL A 23 -19.06 9.75 -4.18
N ILE A 24 -19.46 10.14 -5.39
CA ILE A 24 -18.74 9.79 -6.64
C ILE A 24 -17.59 10.77 -6.95
N GLY A 25 -17.46 11.87 -6.18
CA GLY A 25 -16.54 12.98 -6.48
C GLY A 25 -15.09 12.85 -6.01
N CYS A 26 -14.70 11.79 -5.31
CA CYS A 26 -13.36 11.61 -4.76
C CYS A 26 -12.68 10.34 -5.26
N ALA A 27 -12.65 10.11 -6.58
CA ALA A 27 -11.69 9.21 -7.16
C ALA A 27 -10.33 9.95 -7.17
N ALA A 28 -9.49 9.73 -6.14
CA ALA A 28 -8.12 10.20 -6.14
C ALA A 28 -7.43 9.68 -7.40
N VAL A 29 -6.75 10.56 -8.14
CA VAL A 29 -5.96 10.16 -9.31
C VAL A 29 -4.93 9.14 -8.83
N GLN A 30 -5.03 7.91 -9.32
CA GLN A 30 -4.13 6.83 -8.92
C GLN A 30 -2.87 6.87 -9.79
N ASN A 31 -1.72 6.70 -9.15
CA ASN A 31 -0.46 6.50 -9.84
C ASN A 31 -0.18 4.98 -9.90
N PRO A 32 -0.22 4.34 -11.08
CA PRO A 32 -0.08 2.88 -11.19
C PRO A 32 1.26 2.35 -10.69
N THR A 33 2.33 3.13 -10.82
CA THR A 33 3.67 2.75 -10.34
C THR A 33 3.71 2.75 -8.81
N LEU A 34 3.08 3.73 -8.18
CA LEU A 34 2.95 3.80 -6.73
C LEU A 34 2.07 2.65 -6.18
N GLU A 35 0.96 2.35 -6.84
CA GLU A 35 0.10 1.23 -6.47
C GLU A 35 0.83 -0.12 -6.56
N ALA A 36 1.63 -0.33 -7.61
CA ALA A 36 2.45 -1.52 -7.75
C ALA A 36 3.50 -1.64 -6.61
N ALA A 37 4.09 -0.53 -6.19
CA ALA A 37 5.02 -0.50 -5.06
C ALA A 37 4.33 -0.81 -3.73
N ARG A 38 3.11 -0.30 -3.50
CA ARG A 38 2.30 -0.63 -2.32
C ARG A 38 1.97 -2.12 -2.26
N GLU A 39 1.49 -2.67 -3.37
CA GLU A 39 1.17 -4.10 -3.46
C GLU A 39 2.39 -4.99 -3.20
N ALA A 40 3.54 -4.64 -3.78
CA ALA A 40 4.80 -5.36 -3.56
C ALA A 40 5.23 -5.30 -2.08
N TYR A 41 5.09 -4.15 -1.44
CA TYR A 41 5.41 -3.98 -0.02
C TYR A 41 4.48 -4.79 0.89
N GLU A 42 3.17 -4.74 0.65
CA GLU A 42 2.20 -5.52 1.42
C GLU A 42 2.42 -7.03 1.26
N LYS A 43 2.76 -7.48 0.06
CA LYS A 43 3.12 -8.88 -0.19
C LYS A 43 4.36 -9.30 0.59
N ALA A 44 5.38 -8.42 0.64
CA ALA A 44 6.60 -8.66 1.41
C ALA A 44 6.34 -8.69 2.93
N LEU A 45 5.44 -7.85 3.45
CA LEU A 45 5.01 -7.88 4.86
C LEU A 45 4.34 -9.21 5.26
N ARG A 46 3.62 -9.83 4.33
CA ARG A 46 2.94 -11.11 4.55
C ARG A 46 3.85 -12.33 4.38
N ASP A 47 5.05 -12.13 3.83
CA ASP A 47 6.04 -13.19 3.70
C ASP A 47 6.77 -13.42 5.03
N PRO A 48 6.53 -14.56 5.71
CA PRO A 48 7.13 -14.83 7.02
C PRO A 48 8.65 -14.94 6.97
N LEU A 49 9.22 -15.34 5.83
CA LEU A 49 10.65 -15.41 5.63
C LEU A 49 11.30 -14.01 5.73
N ILE A 50 10.73 -13.05 5.02
CA ILE A 50 11.22 -11.67 5.01
C ILE A 50 10.96 -10.98 6.36
N ALA A 51 9.74 -11.12 6.89
CA ALA A 51 9.34 -10.48 8.14
C ALA A 51 10.22 -10.89 9.32
N ARG A 52 10.59 -12.16 9.42
CA ARG A 52 11.42 -12.67 10.52
C ARG A 52 12.90 -12.36 10.35
N ASN A 53 13.41 -12.39 9.13
CA ASN A 53 14.84 -12.37 8.85
C ASN A 53 15.38 -11.04 8.34
N ALA A 54 14.51 -10.18 7.81
CA ALA A 54 14.89 -8.92 7.17
C ALA A 54 13.97 -7.75 7.52
N GLY A 55 13.36 -7.75 8.71
CA GLY A 55 12.40 -6.73 9.14
C GLY A 55 12.92 -5.30 9.07
N ALA A 56 14.17 -5.07 9.44
CA ALA A 56 14.79 -3.73 9.37
C ALA A 56 14.96 -3.24 7.92
N ALA A 57 15.35 -4.13 7.00
CA ALA A 57 15.48 -3.81 5.58
C ALA A 57 14.11 -3.54 4.95
N LEU A 58 13.10 -4.32 5.32
CA LEU A 58 11.71 -4.12 4.90
C LEU A 58 11.15 -2.80 5.45
N GLY A 59 11.47 -2.44 6.69
CA GLY A 59 11.11 -1.16 7.30
C GLY A 59 11.61 0.06 6.50
N ARG A 60 12.82 -0.01 5.95
CA ARG A 60 13.35 1.05 5.07
C ARG A 60 12.57 1.17 3.76
N ALA A 61 12.11 0.06 3.20
CA ALA A 61 11.23 0.09 2.05
C ALA A 61 9.90 0.79 2.38
N GLY A 62 9.33 0.49 3.54
CA GLY A 62 8.11 1.14 4.04
C GLY A 62 8.25 2.65 4.24
N GLN A 63 9.37 3.12 4.79
CA GLN A 63 9.66 4.55 4.94
C GLN A 63 9.73 5.26 3.59
N THR A 64 10.36 4.65 2.59
CA THR A 64 10.41 5.21 1.23
C THR A 64 9.02 5.25 0.60
N LEU A 65 8.22 4.22 0.81
CA LEU A 65 6.84 4.18 0.32
C LEU A 65 6.00 5.30 0.94
N GLN A 66 6.11 5.55 2.24
CA GLN A 66 5.42 6.66 2.90
C GLN A 66 5.84 8.02 2.33
N THR A 67 7.11 8.19 1.99
CA THR A 67 7.59 9.41 1.34
C THR A 67 6.96 9.57 -0.05
N ALA A 68 6.91 8.51 -0.83
CA ALA A 68 6.27 8.53 -2.15
C ALA A 68 4.77 8.86 -2.05
N ASP A 69 4.07 8.26 -1.08
CA ASP A 69 2.65 8.53 -0.81
C ASP A 69 2.40 10.00 -0.48
N LYS A 70 3.25 10.58 0.36
CA LYS A 70 3.17 11.99 0.76
C LYS A 70 3.39 12.92 -0.43
N ILE A 71 4.44 12.70 -1.23
CA ILE A 71 4.73 13.51 -2.41
C ILE A 71 3.57 13.42 -3.43
N TRP A 72 3.02 12.22 -3.63
CA TRP A 72 1.87 12.06 -4.51
C TRP A 72 0.64 12.83 -4.02
N ALA A 73 0.34 12.76 -2.71
CA ALA A 73 -0.79 13.44 -2.12
C ALA A 73 -0.67 14.98 -2.14
N GLU A 74 0.52 15.50 -1.92
CA GLU A 74 0.75 16.94 -1.76
C GLU A 74 1.15 17.64 -3.06
N GLU A 75 2.00 17.03 -3.88
CA GLU A 75 2.65 17.66 -5.01
C GLU A 75 2.22 17.06 -6.37
N HIS A 76 1.72 15.83 -6.39
CA HIS A 76 1.40 15.08 -7.61
C HIS A 76 2.59 14.96 -8.58
N ASP A 77 3.82 14.98 -8.05
CA ASP A 77 5.03 14.82 -8.84
C ASP A 77 5.21 13.35 -9.26
N ALA A 78 4.76 13.03 -10.47
CA ALA A 78 4.82 11.68 -11.01
C ALA A 78 6.25 11.18 -11.19
N ALA A 79 7.18 12.03 -11.60
CA ALA A 79 8.57 11.63 -11.85
C ALA A 79 9.28 11.24 -10.54
N GLU A 80 9.13 12.03 -9.48
CA GLU A 80 9.69 11.74 -8.18
C GLU A 80 9.04 10.50 -7.55
N VAL A 81 7.73 10.37 -7.66
CA VAL A 81 6.99 9.20 -7.15
C VAL A 81 7.41 7.91 -7.86
N GLU A 82 7.59 7.92 -9.17
CA GLU A 82 8.08 6.77 -9.93
C GLU A 82 9.50 6.37 -9.52
N HIS A 83 10.36 7.35 -9.30
CA HIS A 83 11.72 7.12 -8.81
C HIS A 83 11.69 6.47 -7.40
N LEU A 84 10.90 7.00 -6.48
CA LEU A 84 10.77 6.43 -5.14
C LEU A 84 10.13 5.05 -5.14
N ALA A 85 9.13 4.82 -5.98
CA ALA A 85 8.51 3.51 -6.15
C ALA A 85 9.51 2.45 -6.65
N TYR A 86 10.39 2.82 -7.57
CA TYR A 86 11.50 1.97 -7.99
C TYR A 86 12.44 1.64 -6.82
N ILE A 87 12.79 2.62 -5.99
CA ILE A 87 13.63 2.41 -4.79
C ILE A 87 12.93 1.46 -3.81
N VAL A 88 11.63 1.59 -3.60
CA VAL A 88 10.85 0.67 -2.75
C VAL A 88 11.01 -0.77 -3.23
N GLN A 89 10.81 -1.02 -4.51
CA GLN A 89 10.95 -2.36 -5.09
C GLN A 89 12.36 -2.92 -4.91
N LYS A 90 13.40 -2.12 -5.14
CA LYS A 90 14.79 -2.53 -4.92
C LYS A 90 15.09 -2.85 -3.45
N ARG A 91 14.56 -2.09 -2.52
CA ARG A 91 14.71 -2.35 -1.08
C ARG A 91 13.99 -3.63 -0.65
N ILE A 92 12.85 -3.96 -1.26
CA ILE A 92 12.16 -5.24 -1.05
C ILE A 92 13.01 -6.41 -1.56
N GLU A 93 13.61 -6.29 -2.73
CA GLU A 93 14.53 -7.31 -3.27
C GLU A 93 15.74 -7.56 -2.36
N ILE A 94 16.31 -6.48 -1.82
CA ILE A 94 17.41 -6.56 -0.85
C ILE A 94 16.95 -7.27 0.42
N ALA A 95 15.76 -6.93 0.95
CA ALA A 95 15.20 -7.60 2.13
C ALA A 95 15.00 -9.10 1.89
N ARG A 96 14.51 -9.48 0.73
CA ARG A 96 14.36 -10.89 0.34
C ARG A 96 15.71 -11.61 0.29
N THR A 97 16.71 -10.99 -0.31
CA THR A 97 18.08 -11.55 -0.39
C THR A 97 18.69 -11.72 1.00
N ILE A 98 18.53 -10.75 1.89
CA ILE A 98 18.99 -10.85 3.29
C ILE A 98 18.31 -12.02 3.99
N ALA A 99 17.00 -12.15 3.84
CA ALA A 99 16.23 -13.23 4.45
C ALA A 99 16.70 -14.61 3.99
N GLN A 100 16.88 -14.78 2.69
CA GLN A 100 17.37 -16.03 2.10
C GLN A 100 18.78 -16.40 2.59
N ARG A 101 19.68 -15.42 2.66
CA ARG A 101 21.05 -15.64 3.18
C ARG A 101 21.07 -16.05 4.64
N ARG A 102 20.22 -15.46 5.48
CA ARG A 102 20.14 -15.83 6.90
C ARG A 102 19.66 -17.27 7.08
N VAL A 103 18.63 -17.67 6.37
CA VAL A 103 18.11 -19.04 6.42
C VAL A 103 19.17 -20.04 5.94
N ALA A 104 19.85 -19.75 4.85
CA ALA A 104 20.94 -20.60 4.35
C ALA A 104 22.10 -20.72 5.35
N SER A 105 22.43 -19.63 6.06
CA SER A 105 23.46 -19.67 7.11
C SER A 105 23.05 -20.53 8.30
N GLU A 106 21.81 -20.44 8.74
CA GLU A 106 21.25 -21.27 9.82
C GLU A 106 21.21 -22.75 9.47
N GLU A 107 20.88 -23.08 8.24
CA GLU A 107 20.92 -24.49 7.75
C GLU A 107 22.33 -25.07 7.74
N ILE A 108 23.34 -24.28 7.48
CA ILE A 108 24.75 -24.71 7.52
C ILE A 108 25.23 -24.95 8.97
N GLU A 109 24.75 -24.16 9.92
CA GLU A 109 25.14 -24.26 11.34
C GLU A 109 24.46 -25.45 12.06
N GLN A 110 23.23 -25.79 11.70
CA GLN A 110 22.46 -26.87 12.35
C GLN A 110 23.06 -28.28 12.25
N PRO A 111 23.66 -28.72 11.11
CA PRO A 111 24.25 -30.06 11.03
C PRO A 111 25.45 -30.26 11.95
N GLN A 112 26.12 -29.20 12.39
CA GLN A 112 27.28 -29.27 13.28
C GLN A 112 26.90 -29.41 14.76
N SER A 113 25.73 -28.93 15.15
CA SER A 113 25.22 -29.05 16.52
C SER A 113 24.56 -30.39 16.85
N SER A 114 24.21 -31.19 15.84
CA SER A 114 23.59 -32.53 16.01
C SER A 114 24.58 -33.70 16.01
N ARG A 115 25.88 -33.40 16.01
CA ARG A 115 26.97 -34.37 16.18
C ARG A 115 27.65 -34.16 17.53
#